data_464934571671648b35a11c3bc7ea17c4
#
_entry.id   464934571671648b35a11c3bc7ea17c4
#
_cell.length_a   1.000
_cell.length_b   1.000
_cell.length_c   1.000
_cell.angle_alpha   90.00
_cell.angle_beta   90.00
_cell.angle_gamma   90.00
#
_symmetry.space_group_name_H-M   'P 1'
#
loop_
_entity.id
_entity.type
_entity.pdbx_description
1 polymer ?
#
loop_
_entity_poly.entity_id
_entity_poly.type
_entity_poly.pdbx_seq_one_letter_code
_entity_poly.pdbx_strand_id
1 'polypeptide(L)'
;MSYRSDDPELEESTNKWMIWGLILMALMILIFPLYLWYEPSARADAAEEHQASLAEQGSVLYGFNCASCHGPDGEGGAGPALNSEQFLTSASDEQIMALIAVGIPGSSMSAYSLDFGGPLTSEQIDGLTAYLRSWEDTAPDRPDWRDF
;
A
#
# COMPACT_ATOMS: atom_id res chain seq x y z
N MET A 1 -16.61 1.78 66.06
CA MET A 1 -16.17 2.88 65.18
C MET A 1 -17.26 3.08 64.14
N SER A 2 -18.13 4.09 64.34
CA SER A 2 -19.18 4.43 63.35
C SER A 2 -18.52 5.26 62.24
N TYR A 3 -18.42 4.69 61.05
CA TYR A 3 -17.97 5.42 59.85
C TYR A 3 -19.06 6.39 59.46
N ARG A 4 -18.85 7.66 59.71
CA ARG A 4 -19.79 8.72 59.38
C ARG A 4 -19.64 9.01 57.89
N SER A 5 -20.52 8.44 57.08
CA SER A 5 -20.54 8.54 55.63
C SER A 5 -21.16 9.84 55.06
N ASP A 6 -21.43 10.83 55.93
CA ASP A 6 -22.16 12.05 55.57
C ASP A 6 -21.27 13.29 55.73
N ASP A 7 -20.13 13.31 55.00
CA ASP A 7 -19.33 14.50 54.82
C ASP A 7 -19.76 15.21 53.56
N PRO A 8 -20.46 16.36 53.64
CA PRO A 8 -21.00 17.05 52.48
C PRO A 8 -19.94 17.55 51.51
N GLU A 9 -18.69 17.79 51.96
CA GLU A 9 -17.60 18.17 51.07
C GLU A 9 -17.13 16.99 50.19
N LEU A 10 -17.13 15.78 50.77
CA LEU A 10 -16.82 14.54 50.03
C LEU A 10 -17.89 14.19 49.02
N GLU A 11 -19.18 14.34 49.35
CA GLU A 11 -20.29 14.12 48.43
C GLU A 11 -20.29 15.11 47.27
N GLU A 12 -20.03 16.39 47.54
CA GLU A 12 -19.96 17.40 46.46
C GLU A 12 -18.79 17.15 45.54
N SER A 13 -17.62 16.78 46.07
CA SER A 13 -16.44 16.41 45.28
C SER A 13 -16.71 15.17 44.44
N THR A 14 -17.30 14.13 45.01
CA THR A 14 -17.63 12.88 44.32
C THR A 14 -18.63 13.11 43.18
N ASN A 15 -19.66 13.92 43.44
CA ASN A 15 -20.66 14.28 42.43
C ASN A 15 -20.02 15.06 41.24
N LYS A 16 -19.12 15.97 41.49
CA LYS A 16 -18.40 16.69 40.42
C LYS A 16 -17.59 15.72 39.56
N TRP A 17 -16.85 14.82 40.18
CA TRP A 17 -16.06 13.82 39.43
C TRP A 17 -16.94 12.84 38.67
N MET A 18 -18.08 12.42 39.20
CA MET A 18 -19.08 11.60 38.54
C MET A 18 -19.65 12.30 37.30
N ILE A 19 -20.02 13.59 37.42
CA ILE A 19 -20.54 14.39 36.30
C ILE A 19 -19.49 14.50 35.20
N TRP A 20 -18.24 14.82 35.52
CA TRP A 20 -17.16 14.86 34.54
C TRP A 20 -16.92 13.51 33.88
N GLY A 21 -16.98 12.42 34.63
CA GLY A 21 -16.88 11.06 34.09
C GLY A 21 -18.01 10.74 33.11
N LEU A 22 -19.24 11.12 33.44
CA LEU A 22 -20.41 10.94 32.55
C LEU A 22 -20.30 11.79 31.28
N ILE A 23 -19.82 13.02 31.39
CA ILE A 23 -19.60 13.91 30.22
C ILE A 23 -18.53 13.31 29.31
N LEU A 24 -17.41 12.84 29.87
CA LEU A 24 -16.37 12.19 29.08
C LEU A 24 -16.86 10.92 28.39
N MET A 25 -17.65 10.11 29.10
CA MET A 25 -18.24 8.91 28.52
C MET A 25 -19.23 9.22 27.40
N ALA A 26 -20.07 10.23 27.57
CA ALA A 26 -20.98 10.69 26.55
C ALA A 26 -20.23 11.22 25.31
N LEU A 27 -19.16 11.99 25.52
CA LEU A 27 -18.29 12.44 24.43
C LEU A 27 -17.64 11.29 23.69
N MET A 28 -17.12 10.27 24.40
CA MET A 28 -16.56 9.08 23.76
C MET A 28 -17.60 8.31 22.93
N ILE A 29 -18.82 8.18 23.44
CA ILE A 29 -19.92 7.50 22.71
C ILE A 29 -20.29 8.26 21.44
N LEU A 30 -20.18 9.59 21.42
CA LEU A 30 -20.50 10.41 20.25
C LEU A 30 -19.32 10.49 19.25
N ILE A 31 -18.11 10.69 19.76
CA ILE A 31 -16.91 10.88 18.92
C ILE A 31 -16.46 9.57 18.28
N PHE A 32 -16.55 8.47 19.01
CA PHE A 32 -16.06 7.17 18.53
C PHE A 32 -16.75 6.66 17.25
N PRO A 33 -18.09 6.64 17.14
CA PRO A 33 -18.74 6.25 15.90
C PRO A 33 -18.49 7.25 14.77
N LEU A 34 -18.37 8.56 15.06
CA LEU A 34 -18.01 9.56 14.07
C LEU A 34 -16.60 9.32 13.53
N TYR A 35 -15.65 8.98 14.39
CA TYR A 35 -14.29 8.59 14.01
C TYR A 35 -14.29 7.33 13.14
N LEU A 36 -15.01 6.27 13.53
CA LEU A 36 -15.12 5.03 12.75
C LEU A 36 -15.75 5.24 11.37
N TRP A 37 -16.60 6.26 11.22
CA TRP A 37 -17.22 6.60 9.93
C TRP A 37 -16.26 7.38 9.02
N TYR A 38 -15.44 8.26 9.59
CA TYR A 38 -14.51 9.11 8.85
C TYR A 38 -13.18 8.40 8.51
N GLU A 39 -12.67 7.58 9.42
CA GLU A 39 -11.35 6.97 9.31
C GLU A 39 -11.16 6.09 8.05
N PRO A 40 -12.14 5.26 7.61
CA PRO A 40 -11.95 4.42 6.43
C PRO A 40 -11.70 5.22 5.15
N SER A 41 -12.39 6.35 4.95
CA SER A 41 -12.18 7.20 3.79
C SER A 41 -10.81 7.88 3.81
N ALA A 42 -10.42 8.43 4.96
CA ALA A 42 -9.12 9.05 5.12
C ALA A 42 -7.94 8.08 4.92
N ARG A 43 -8.11 6.83 5.35
CA ARG A 43 -7.11 5.77 5.11
C ARG A 43 -7.06 5.36 3.63
N ALA A 44 -8.20 5.28 2.95
CA ALA A 44 -8.25 4.96 1.54
C ALA A 44 -7.55 6.04 0.70
N ASP A 45 -7.85 7.33 0.97
CA ASP A 45 -7.22 8.46 0.30
C ASP A 45 -5.70 8.46 0.51
N ALA A 46 -5.24 8.24 1.76
CA ALA A 46 -3.82 8.18 2.08
C ALA A 46 -3.12 6.97 1.43
N ALA A 47 -3.81 5.83 1.30
CA ALA A 47 -3.27 4.65 0.63
C ALA A 47 -3.13 4.89 -0.89
N GLU A 48 -4.11 5.53 -1.51
CA GLU A 48 -4.07 5.89 -2.93
C GLU A 48 -2.92 6.88 -3.22
N GLU A 49 -2.78 7.93 -2.40
CA GLU A 49 -1.68 8.89 -2.52
C GLU A 49 -0.31 8.21 -2.35
N HIS A 50 -0.19 7.28 -1.40
CA HIS A 50 1.03 6.51 -1.21
C HIS A 50 1.35 5.63 -2.42
N GLN A 51 0.36 4.92 -2.97
CA GLN A 51 0.54 4.09 -4.17
C GLN A 51 0.93 4.93 -5.39
N ALA A 52 0.31 6.10 -5.57
CA ALA A 52 0.67 7.03 -6.64
C ALA A 52 2.13 7.52 -6.51
N SER A 53 2.57 7.84 -5.30
CA SER A 53 3.95 8.23 -5.02
C SER A 53 4.95 7.10 -5.30
N LEU A 54 4.61 5.85 -4.94
CA LEU A 54 5.41 4.67 -5.24
C LEU A 54 5.50 4.45 -6.77
N ALA A 55 4.38 4.57 -7.48
CA ALA A 55 4.35 4.41 -8.93
C ALA A 55 5.19 5.47 -9.65
N GLU A 56 5.19 6.71 -9.18
CA GLU A 56 6.05 7.78 -9.74
C GLU A 56 7.54 7.43 -9.59
N GLN A 57 7.95 6.99 -8.41
CA GLN A 57 9.34 6.54 -8.18
C GLN A 57 9.67 5.30 -9.03
N GLY A 58 8.72 4.35 -9.12
CA GLY A 58 8.83 3.15 -9.94
C GLY A 58 9.00 3.45 -11.41
N SER A 59 8.31 4.47 -11.94
CA SER A 59 8.42 4.88 -13.35
C SER A 59 9.83 5.28 -13.73
N VAL A 60 10.52 6.01 -12.87
CA VAL A 60 11.91 6.40 -13.08
C VAL A 60 12.83 5.17 -13.09
N LEU A 61 12.65 4.28 -12.12
CA LEU A 61 13.44 3.04 -12.02
C LEU A 61 13.19 2.13 -13.22
N TYR A 62 11.95 2.05 -13.69
CA TYR A 62 11.57 1.29 -14.87
C TYR A 62 12.31 1.78 -16.13
N GLY A 63 12.32 3.08 -16.34
CA GLY A 63 13.03 3.69 -17.47
C GLY A 63 14.51 3.32 -17.54
N PHE A 64 15.19 3.23 -16.39
CA PHE A 64 16.62 2.89 -16.34
C PHE A 64 16.93 1.41 -16.39
N ASN A 65 16.05 0.57 -15.83
CA ASN A 65 16.38 -0.85 -15.59
C ASN A 65 15.59 -1.82 -16.47
N CYS A 66 14.39 -1.46 -16.90
CA CYS A 66 13.43 -2.40 -17.50
C CYS A 66 13.09 -2.07 -18.95
N ALA A 67 12.98 -0.77 -19.27
CA ALA A 67 12.49 -0.29 -20.56
C ALA A 67 13.28 -0.79 -21.77
N SER A 68 14.59 -1.02 -21.61
CA SER A 68 15.44 -1.52 -22.71
C SER A 68 15.04 -2.89 -23.26
N CYS A 69 14.42 -3.72 -22.41
CA CYS A 69 13.95 -5.05 -22.79
C CYS A 69 12.43 -5.14 -22.93
N HIS A 70 11.69 -4.47 -22.03
CA HIS A 70 10.24 -4.55 -21.96
C HIS A 70 9.51 -3.43 -22.72
N GLY A 71 10.26 -2.52 -23.33
CA GLY A 71 9.71 -1.33 -24.00
C GLY A 71 9.48 -0.16 -23.02
N PRO A 72 9.55 1.10 -23.48
CA PRO A 72 9.36 2.29 -22.63
C PRO A 72 7.97 2.36 -21.99
N ASP A 73 6.94 1.85 -22.66
CA ASP A 73 5.56 1.79 -22.19
C ASP A 73 5.12 0.37 -21.83
N GLY A 74 6.06 -0.55 -21.62
CA GLY A 74 5.77 -1.94 -21.27
C GLY A 74 5.26 -2.80 -22.40
N GLU A 75 5.36 -2.34 -23.64
CA GLU A 75 4.80 -2.98 -24.83
C GLU A 75 5.52 -4.25 -25.26
N GLY A 76 6.67 -4.56 -24.65
CA GLY A 76 7.53 -5.69 -25.01
C GLY A 76 8.66 -5.28 -25.95
N GLY A 77 9.47 -6.25 -26.32
CA GLY A 77 10.64 -6.07 -27.20
C GLY A 77 11.56 -7.26 -27.12
N ALA A 78 12.72 -7.14 -26.49
CA ALA A 78 13.60 -8.27 -26.17
C ALA A 78 13.08 -9.11 -25.00
N GLY A 79 12.11 -8.61 -24.26
CA GLY A 79 11.37 -9.27 -23.19
C GLY A 79 9.86 -9.17 -23.45
N PRO A 80 9.05 -9.92 -22.67
CA PRO A 80 7.60 -9.94 -22.81
C PRO A 80 6.95 -8.58 -22.55
N ALA A 81 5.75 -8.37 -23.11
CA ALA A 81 4.96 -7.18 -22.80
C ALA A 81 4.44 -7.24 -21.37
N LEU A 82 4.78 -6.22 -20.57
CA LEU A 82 4.32 -6.07 -19.19
C LEU A 82 3.02 -5.25 -19.12
N ASN A 83 2.80 -4.34 -20.07
CA ASN A 83 1.56 -3.62 -20.25
C ASN A 83 0.57 -4.46 -21.05
N SER A 84 0.00 -5.46 -20.42
CA SER A 84 -0.95 -6.42 -20.98
C SER A 84 -1.98 -6.78 -19.93
N GLU A 85 -3.27 -6.74 -20.30
CA GLU A 85 -4.37 -7.13 -19.44
C GLU A 85 -4.16 -8.56 -18.89
N GLN A 86 -3.72 -9.50 -19.73
CA GLN A 86 -3.50 -10.90 -19.33
C GLN A 86 -2.38 -11.06 -18.30
N PHE A 87 -1.30 -10.30 -18.43
CA PHE A 87 -0.22 -10.35 -17.44
C PHE A 87 -0.68 -9.72 -16.13
N LEU A 88 -1.22 -8.50 -16.17
CA LEU A 88 -1.57 -7.74 -14.98
C LEU A 88 -2.72 -8.37 -14.18
N THR A 89 -3.68 -9.01 -14.84
CA THR A 89 -4.77 -9.73 -14.16
C THR A 89 -4.37 -11.11 -13.63
N SER A 90 -3.39 -11.77 -14.25
CA SER A 90 -2.96 -13.13 -13.84
C SER A 90 -1.88 -13.16 -12.78
N ALA A 91 -1.03 -12.14 -12.70
CA ALA A 91 0.06 -12.08 -11.74
C ALA A 91 -0.34 -11.29 -10.49
N SER A 92 -0.10 -11.84 -9.29
CA SER A 92 -0.24 -11.06 -8.05
C SER A 92 0.97 -10.13 -7.84
N ASP A 93 0.81 -9.12 -6.95
CA ASP A 93 1.92 -8.21 -6.61
C ASP A 93 3.13 -8.96 -6.09
N GLU A 94 2.92 -9.95 -5.22
CA GLU A 94 4.00 -10.79 -4.68
C GLU A 94 4.71 -11.58 -5.77
N GLN A 95 3.99 -12.03 -6.81
CA GLN A 95 4.59 -12.71 -7.95
C GLN A 95 5.43 -11.76 -8.80
N ILE A 96 4.92 -10.54 -9.06
CA ILE A 96 5.67 -9.50 -9.79
C ILE A 96 6.93 -9.13 -9.01
N MET A 97 6.80 -8.84 -7.71
CA MET A 97 7.94 -8.53 -6.84
C MET A 97 8.96 -9.65 -6.81
N ALA A 98 8.52 -10.91 -6.69
CA ALA A 98 9.41 -12.07 -6.68
C ALA A 98 10.17 -12.24 -8.01
N LEU A 99 9.49 -12.05 -9.15
CA LEU A 99 10.12 -12.12 -10.47
C LEU A 99 11.17 -11.03 -10.66
N ILE A 100 10.89 -9.80 -10.20
CA ILE A 100 11.87 -8.71 -10.26
C ILE A 100 13.04 -9.01 -9.32
N ALA A 101 12.74 -9.42 -8.08
CA ALA A 101 13.76 -9.65 -7.06
C ALA A 101 14.76 -10.74 -7.44
N VAL A 102 14.26 -11.89 -7.89
CA VAL A 102 15.07 -13.11 -8.14
C VAL A 102 15.53 -13.19 -9.60
N GLY A 103 14.83 -12.50 -10.51
CA GLY A 103 15.00 -12.70 -11.95
C GLY A 103 14.42 -14.04 -12.42
N ILE A 104 14.69 -14.38 -13.68
CA ILE A 104 14.23 -15.64 -14.29
C ILE A 104 15.46 -16.50 -14.64
N PRO A 105 15.70 -17.61 -13.92
CA PRO A 105 16.84 -18.47 -14.19
C PRO A 105 16.88 -18.98 -15.63
N GLY A 106 18.02 -18.83 -16.28
CA GLY A 106 18.21 -19.26 -17.68
C GLY A 106 17.70 -18.27 -18.73
N SER A 107 17.22 -17.09 -18.33
CA SER A 107 16.85 -16.00 -19.22
C SER A 107 17.82 -14.81 -19.12
N SER A 108 17.58 -13.77 -19.91
CA SER A 108 18.32 -12.51 -19.85
C SER A 108 17.89 -11.62 -18.66
N MET A 109 16.79 -11.95 -17.98
CA MET A 109 16.30 -11.22 -16.82
C MET A 109 17.05 -11.65 -15.56
N SER A 110 18.06 -10.87 -15.18
CA SER A 110 18.85 -11.08 -13.95
C SER A 110 18.08 -10.68 -12.71
N ALA A 111 18.57 -11.07 -11.53
CA ALA A 111 18.05 -10.61 -10.25
C ALA A 111 18.29 -9.11 -10.06
N TYR A 112 17.27 -8.39 -9.56
CA TYR A 112 17.36 -6.97 -9.27
C TYR A 112 17.42 -6.65 -7.77
N SER A 113 17.00 -7.54 -6.88
CA SER A 113 17.09 -7.31 -5.43
C SER A 113 18.53 -7.35 -4.94
N LEU A 114 18.86 -6.45 -3.99
CA LEU A 114 20.12 -6.48 -3.23
C LEU A 114 20.35 -7.85 -2.55
N ASP A 115 19.30 -8.51 -2.08
CA ASP A 115 19.39 -9.83 -1.43
C ASP A 115 19.87 -10.92 -2.38
N PHE A 116 19.71 -10.72 -3.67
CA PHE A 116 20.13 -11.65 -4.73
C PHE A 116 21.27 -11.09 -5.62
N GLY A 117 21.93 -10.04 -5.12
CA GLY A 117 23.08 -9.43 -5.81
C GLY A 117 22.72 -8.39 -6.88
N GLY A 118 21.46 -7.98 -6.95
CA GLY A 118 20.99 -6.89 -7.81
C GLY A 118 21.19 -5.49 -7.19
N PRO A 119 20.79 -4.43 -7.88
CA PRO A 119 21.01 -3.05 -7.45
C PRO A 119 19.88 -2.43 -6.64
N LEU A 120 18.70 -3.06 -6.51
CA LEU A 120 17.48 -2.46 -5.99
C LEU A 120 17.15 -2.93 -4.57
N THR A 121 16.65 -2.01 -3.75
CA THR A 121 16.05 -2.34 -2.45
C THR A 121 14.64 -2.91 -2.62
N SER A 122 14.10 -3.54 -1.56
CA SER A 122 12.72 -4.03 -1.56
C SER A 122 11.71 -2.90 -1.83
N GLU A 123 11.89 -1.73 -1.23
CA GLU A 123 11.03 -0.55 -1.44
C GLU A 123 11.05 -0.06 -2.90
N GLN A 124 12.20 -0.13 -3.55
CA GLN A 124 12.32 0.20 -4.98
C GLN A 124 11.61 -0.83 -5.87
N ILE A 125 11.61 -2.10 -5.47
CA ILE A 125 10.85 -3.15 -6.16
C ILE A 125 9.34 -2.97 -5.95
N ASP A 126 8.91 -2.55 -4.74
CA ASP A 126 7.52 -2.20 -4.47
C ASP A 126 7.08 -1.01 -5.36
N GLY A 127 7.93 0.00 -5.51
CA GLY A 127 7.68 1.12 -6.43
C GLY A 127 7.54 0.67 -7.89
N LEU A 128 8.41 -0.22 -8.36
CA LEU A 128 8.29 -0.81 -9.70
C LEU A 128 6.97 -1.57 -9.86
N THR A 129 6.57 -2.35 -8.86
CA THR A 129 5.30 -3.08 -8.88
C THR A 129 4.10 -2.14 -8.93
N ALA A 130 4.12 -1.08 -8.11
CA ALA A 130 3.08 -0.04 -8.14
C ALA A 130 3.00 0.65 -9.50
N TYR A 131 4.14 0.91 -10.15
CA TYR A 131 4.17 1.48 -11.50
C TYR A 131 3.57 0.53 -12.54
N LEU A 132 3.90 -0.75 -12.51
CA LEU A 132 3.29 -1.73 -13.42
C LEU A 132 1.78 -1.83 -13.20
N ARG A 133 1.32 -1.81 -11.94
CA ARG A 133 -0.11 -1.79 -11.61
C ARG A 133 -0.84 -0.54 -12.07
N SER A 134 -0.17 0.59 -12.20
CA SER A 134 -0.79 1.81 -12.73
C SER A 134 -1.27 1.68 -14.18
N TRP A 135 -0.83 0.68 -14.91
CA TRP A 135 -1.31 0.37 -16.26
C TRP A 135 -2.57 -0.50 -16.29
N GLU A 136 -2.94 -1.16 -15.17
CA GLU A 136 -3.95 -2.23 -15.15
C GLU A 136 -5.28 -1.82 -15.76
N ASP A 137 -5.80 -0.62 -15.44
CA ASP A 137 -7.07 -0.12 -15.94
C ASP A 137 -7.07 0.22 -17.44
N THR A 138 -5.90 0.43 -18.02
CA THR A 138 -5.72 0.89 -19.42
C THR A 138 -4.95 -0.09 -20.28
N ALA A 139 -4.52 -1.21 -19.69
CA ALA A 139 -3.71 -2.20 -20.38
C ALA A 139 -4.47 -2.80 -21.58
N PRO A 140 -3.82 -2.88 -22.74
CA PRO A 140 -4.44 -3.48 -23.92
C PRO A 140 -4.58 -5.00 -23.76
N ASP A 141 -5.59 -5.57 -24.40
CA ASP A 141 -5.75 -7.02 -24.57
C ASP A 141 -4.63 -7.56 -25.47
N ARG A 142 -3.69 -8.29 -24.87
CA ARG A 142 -2.52 -8.91 -25.54
C ARG A 142 -2.37 -10.35 -25.09
N PRO A 143 -3.10 -11.29 -25.69
CA PRO A 143 -3.00 -12.71 -25.35
C PRO A 143 -1.63 -13.32 -25.68
N ASP A 144 -0.89 -12.71 -26.59
CA ASP A 144 0.46 -13.04 -27.05
C ASP A 144 1.59 -12.31 -26.28
N TRP A 145 1.30 -11.76 -25.12
CA TRP A 145 2.24 -10.94 -24.32
C TRP A 145 3.59 -11.63 -24.01
N ARG A 146 3.67 -12.95 -24.10
CA ARG A 146 4.88 -13.74 -23.88
C ARG A 146 5.73 -13.93 -25.14
N ASP A 147 5.18 -13.60 -26.29
CA ASP A 147 5.86 -13.81 -27.59
C ASP A 147 6.71 -12.56 -27.90
N PHE A 148 8.05 -12.71 -27.86
CA PHE A 148 9.03 -11.65 -28.05
C PHE A 148 10.27 -12.15 -28.80
#